data_2cf1068bfbe2e8579ac5a645412f432f
#
_entry.id   2cf1068bfbe2e8579ac5a645412f432f
#
_cell.length_a   1.000
_cell.length_b   1.000
_cell.length_c   1.000
_cell.angle_alpha   90.00
_cell.angle_beta   90.00
_cell.angle_gamma   90.00
#
_symmetry.space_group_name_H-M   'P 1'
#
loop_
_entity.id
_entity.type
_entity.pdbx_description
1 polymer ?
#
loop_
_entity_poly.entity_id
_entity_poly.type
_entity_poly.pdbx_seq_one_letter_code
_entity_poly.pdbx_strand_id
1 'polypeptide(L)'
;TVFPQAIGLAATWNPVLQQKVATVISDEARARWNELDQGRNQKEQFSDVLTFWSPTVNMARDPRWGRTPETYGEDPFLSGVMGTAFVKGLQGEDPRYLKIVSTPKHFVANNEEHNRFICNPQISEKQLREYYFPAFEMCVKKGKAASIMTAYNALNDVPCTLNAWLLQKVLRQDWGFRGYVVSDCGGPSLLVNAHKYVKTKETAATLSIKAGLDLECGDDVYDEYLLNAYKQYMVSDADIDSAACHVLAARMKLGMFDSKERNPYARISPSVIGSKDHQQVALDAARECIVLLKNQKNMLPLNVDKLKSIAVVGINAGTCEFGDYSGAPVIEPVSVLQGIKNRVGEKVKVVYAPWKSAADGLELIQGENFPEGLTAEYFNNTRLEGIPKVRKEGWINFEPANQAPDPFLPKSPLSIRWTGKLKPTISGRYTFSFTSDDGCRLRINDQLLIDAWNGHSVAIDSVSIELEAGKEYQLQAEYYDNRDYAIAKLQWKVPQAGKATRLDLYGEAGKAVSECETVVAVMGINKSIEREGQDRYDIQLPADQREFLQEIYKVNPNIIVVLVAGSSLAVNWMDEHIPAIVNAWYPGEQGGTAVADVLFGDYNPAGRLPLTYYKSLDELPPFDDYDITKGRTY
;
A
#
# COMPACT_ATOMS: atom_id res chain seq x y z
N THR A 1 -15.87 7.03 9.36
CA THR A 1 -14.80 6.81 10.38
C THR A 1 -13.64 6.09 9.72
N VAL A 2 -12.40 6.58 9.90
CA VAL A 2 -11.17 5.97 9.38
C VAL A 2 -10.40 5.28 10.50
N PHE A 3 -10.32 3.96 10.41
CA PHE A 3 -9.63 3.10 11.37
C PHE A 3 -8.15 2.90 10.99
N PRO A 4 -7.33 2.36 11.90
CA PRO A 4 -6.01 1.86 11.52
C PRO A 4 -6.11 0.85 10.36
N GLN A 5 -5.09 0.83 9.50
CA GLN A 5 -4.97 -0.19 8.45
C GLN A 5 -4.93 -1.61 9.06
N ALA A 6 -5.28 -2.62 8.24
CA ALA A 6 -5.44 -4.00 8.68
C ALA A 6 -4.21 -4.54 9.44
N ILE A 7 -3.00 -4.21 9.00
CA ILE A 7 -1.76 -4.60 9.69
C ILE A 7 -1.65 -4.01 11.10
N GLY A 8 -2.09 -2.76 11.29
CA GLY A 8 -2.19 -2.14 12.61
C GLY A 8 -3.26 -2.81 13.47
N LEU A 9 -4.43 -3.13 12.89
CA LEU A 9 -5.47 -3.87 13.58
C LEU A 9 -5.00 -5.29 13.96
N ALA A 10 -4.19 -5.94 13.13
CA ALA A 10 -3.56 -7.22 13.48
C ALA A 10 -2.62 -7.10 14.69
N ALA A 11 -1.89 -5.98 14.80
CA ALA A 11 -1.01 -5.72 15.93
C ALA A 11 -1.74 -5.64 17.28
N THR A 12 -3.05 -5.45 17.29
CA THR A 12 -3.85 -5.52 18.53
C THR A 12 -3.98 -6.94 19.08
N TRP A 13 -3.89 -7.96 18.24
CA TRP A 13 -4.19 -9.37 18.57
C TRP A 13 -5.56 -9.55 19.23
N ASN A 14 -6.48 -8.62 18.98
CA ASN A 14 -7.80 -8.54 19.63
C ASN A 14 -8.94 -8.75 18.60
N PRO A 15 -9.39 -9.98 18.39
CA PRO A 15 -10.47 -10.26 17.45
C PRO A 15 -11.82 -9.67 17.87
N VAL A 16 -12.01 -9.39 19.17
CA VAL A 16 -13.25 -8.74 19.64
C VAL A 16 -13.29 -7.29 19.20
N LEU A 17 -12.18 -6.56 19.36
CA LEU A 17 -12.04 -5.21 18.83
C LEU A 17 -12.14 -5.18 17.31
N GLN A 18 -11.51 -6.14 16.62
CA GLN A 18 -11.60 -6.28 15.17
C GLN A 18 -13.05 -6.45 14.69
N GLN A 19 -13.85 -7.29 15.35
CA GLN A 19 -15.27 -7.44 15.03
C GLN A 19 -16.04 -6.15 15.28
N LYS A 20 -15.73 -5.42 16.36
CA LYS A 20 -16.35 -4.12 16.68
C LYS A 20 -16.03 -3.07 15.62
N VAL A 21 -14.77 -2.97 15.17
CA VAL A 21 -14.34 -2.10 14.06
C VAL A 21 -15.14 -2.43 12.79
N ALA A 22 -15.18 -3.69 12.40
CA ALA A 22 -15.95 -4.12 11.23
C ALA A 22 -17.46 -3.88 11.35
N THR A 23 -18.00 -3.94 12.58
CA THR A 23 -19.39 -3.61 12.86
C THR A 23 -19.66 -2.11 12.60
N VAL A 24 -18.78 -1.24 13.08
CA VAL A 24 -18.88 0.20 12.80
C VAL A 24 -18.81 0.48 11.30
N ILE A 25 -17.85 -0.12 10.59
CA ILE A 25 -17.71 0.04 9.14
C ILE A 25 -19.02 -0.37 8.43
N SER A 26 -19.61 -1.50 8.81
CA SER A 26 -20.84 -1.97 8.20
C SER A 26 -22.08 -1.15 8.61
N ASP A 27 -22.11 -0.58 9.81
CA ASP A 27 -23.17 0.35 10.23
C ASP A 27 -23.12 1.64 9.40
N GLU A 28 -21.96 2.22 9.21
CA GLU A 28 -21.80 3.42 8.37
C GLU A 28 -22.12 3.15 6.90
N ALA A 29 -21.67 2.01 6.35
CA ALA A 29 -22.02 1.60 4.99
C ALA A 29 -23.54 1.42 4.81
N ARG A 30 -24.18 0.76 5.76
CA ARG A 30 -25.65 0.55 5.74
C ARG A 30 -26.41 1.87 5.95
N ALA A 31 -25.93 2.73 6.83
CA ALA A 31 -26.49 4.07 7.02
C ALA A 31 -26.42 4.88 5.72
N ARG A 32 -25.29 4.82 5.03
CA ARG A 32 -25.10 5.47 3.72
C ARG A 32 -26.07 4.93 2.66
N TRP A 33 -26.20 3.61 2.57
CA TRP A 33 -27.20 2.99 1.70
C TRP A 33 -28.63 3.46 2.01
N ASN A 34 -29.00 3.46 3.28
CA ASN A 34 -30.35 3.87 3.70
C ASN A 34 -30.63 5.33 3.36
N GLU A 35 -29.65 6.21 3.46
CA GLU A 35 -29.73 7.62 3.05
C GLU A 35 -29.95 7.76 1.54
N LEU A 36 -29.17 7.06 0.73
CA LEU A 36 -29.26 7.07 -0.73
C LEU A 36 -30.60 6.50 -1.22
N ASP A 37 -31.08 5.42 -0.63
CA ASP A 37 -32.35 4.77 -0.97
C ASP A 37 -33.59 5.62 -0.62
N GLN A 38 -33.49 6.51 0.36
CA GLN A 38 -34.55 7.49 0.68
C GLN A 38 -34.55 8.70 -0.27
N GLY A 39 -33.46 8.97 -0.92
CA GLY A 39 -33.18 10.27 -1.54
C GLY A 39 -33.46 10.38 -3.00
N ARG A 40 -33.75 9.37 -3.82
CA ARG A 40 -33.98 9.58 -5.16
C ARG A 40 -33.03 9.63 -6.24
N ASN A 41 -32.97 9.66 -7.29
CA ASN A 41 -32.16 9.56 -8.52
C ASN A 41 -31.40 8.24 -8.60
N GLN A 42 -32.13 7.22 -9.02
CA GLN A 42 -31.61 5.91 -9.43
C GLN A 42 -30.48 5.95 -10.50
N LYS A 43 -29.98 7.14 -10.87
CA LYS A 43 -28.86 7.33 -11.79
C LYS A 43 -27.53 7.60 -11.11
N GLU A 44 -27.51 7.93 -9.82
CA GLU A 44 -26.27 8.02 -9.05
C GLU A 44 -26.04 6.67 -8.35
N GLN A 45 -25.25 5.87 -8.96
CA GLN A 45 -24.54 4.67 -8.58
C GLN A 45 -24.75 4.16 -7.15
N PHE A 46 -25.70 3.24 -7.03
CA PHE A 46 -25.93 2.42 -5.84
C PHE A 46 -24.92 1.25 -5.70
N SER A 47 -23.87 1.20 -6.54
CA SER A 47 -23.09 -0.04 -6.68
C SER A 47 -22.24 -0.41 -5.46
N ASP A 48 -21.80 0.55 -4.63
CA ASP A 48 -20.56 0.36 -3.88
C ASP A 48 -20.69 0.26 -2.35
N VAL A 49 -21.90 0.35 -1.78
CA VAL A 49 -22.04 0.42 -0.31
C VAL A 49 -22.48 -0.85 0.39
N LEU A 50 -22.97 -1.87 -0.31
CA LEU A 50 -23.44 -3.11 0.29
C LEU A 50 -22.55 -4.33 0.05
N THR A 51 -21.47 -4.16 -0.72
CA THR A 51 -20.45 -5.21 -0.92
C THR A 51 -19.06 -4.61 -0.70
N PHE A 52 -18.33 -5.20 0.21
CA PHE A 52 -16.94 -4.80 0.50
C PHE A 52 -16.00 -5.92 0.06
N TRP A 53 -15.06 -5.58 -0.83
CA TRP A 53 -14.01 -6.50 -1.27
C TRP A 53 -12.89 -6.51 -0.24
N SER A 54 -13.25 -7.00 0.92
CA SER A 54 -12.46 -7.04 2.15
C SER A 54 -12.96 -8.19 3.02
N PRO A 55 -12.06 -8.81 3.82
CA PRO A 55 -10.69 -8.44 4.11
C PRO A 55 -9.67 -9.01 3.12
N THR A 56 -8.48 -8.39 3.02
CA THR A 56 -7.32 -8.99 2.39
C THR A 56 -6.65 -9.94 3.37
N VAL A 57 -6.74 -11.25 3.13
CA VAL A 57 -6.20 -12.30 4.01
C VAL A 57 -5.03 -13.06 3.37
N ASN A 58 -4.40 -12.48 2.36
CA ASN A 58 -3.12 -12.94 1.84
C ASN A 58 -2.04 -12.74 2.91
N MET A 59 -1.07 -13.65 2.96
CA MET A 59 0.02 -13.58 3.94
C MET A 59 1.04 -12.50 3.58
N ALA A 60 1.44 -11.68 4.56
CA ALA A 60 2.59 -10.77 4.41
C ALA A 60 3.89 -11.57 4.39
N ARG A 61 4.08 -12.35 3.32
CA ARG A 61 5.16 -13.31 3.13
C ARG A 61 6.53 -12.66 3.02
N ASP A 62 6.57 -11.46 2.45
CA ASP A 62 7.79 -10.73 2.16
C ASP A 62 7.60 -9.24 2.51
N PRO A 63 8.55 -8.60 3.20
CA PRO A 63 8.42 -7.20 3.62
C PRO A 63 8.43 -6.20 2.45
N ARG A 64 8.79 -6.63 1.24
CA ARG A 64 8.78 -5.80 0.04
C ARG A 64 7.39 -5.68 -0.59
N TRP A 65 6.46 -6.56 -0.28
CA TRP A 65 5.13 -6.52 -0.89
C TRP A 65 4.36 -5.25 -0.55
N GLY A 66 3.99 -4.49 -1.59
CA GLY A 66 3.35 -3.17 -1.46
C GLY A 66 2.00 -3.17 -0.77
N ARG A 67 1.26 -4.30 -0.79
CA ARG A 67 -0.06 -4.45 -0.14
C ARG A 67 0.00 -5.07 1.26
N THR A 68 1.19 -5.16 1.86
CA THR A 68 1.33 -5.58 3.27
C THR A 68 0.42 -4.80 4.23
N PRO A 69 0.21 -3.47 4.09
CA PRO A 69 -0.68 -2.70 4.97
C PRO A 69 -2.11 -3.21 5.03
N GLU A 70 -2.61 -3.80 3.94
CA GLU A 70 -3.98 -4.33 3.84
C GLU A 70 -4.17 -5.68 4.54
N THR A 71 -3.09 -6.33 5.00
CA THR A 71 -3.08 -7.71 5.51
C THR A 71 -3.06 -7.78 7.03
N TYR A 72 -3.26 -8.97 7.57
CA TYR A 72 -3.14 -9.23 9.01
C TYR A 72 -1.79 -9.86 9.40
N GLY A 73 -0.77 -9.72 8.55
CA GLY A 73 0.58 -10.16 8.86
C GLY A 73 0.98 -11.49 8.22
N GLU A 74 2.01 -12.11 8.78
CA GLU A 74 2.67 -13.30 8.23
C GLU A 74 2.17 -14.63 8.80
N ASP A 75 1.42 -14.59 9.91
CA ASP A 75 0.89 -15.78 10.57
C ASP A 75 -0.48 -16.18 10.02
N PRO A 76 -0.65 -17.41 9.47
CA PRO A 76 -1.91 -17.83 8.88
C PRO A 76 -3.04 -18.00 9.89
N PHE A 77 -2.74 -18.31 11.15
CA PHE A 77 -3.75 -18.42 12.19
C PHE A 77 -4.24 -17.05 12.66
N LEU A 78 -3.34 -16.12 12.96
CA LEU A 78 -3.70 -14.75 13.31
C LEU A 78 -4.53 -14.11 12.19
N SER A 79 -4.06 -14.21 10.94
CA SER A 79 -4.77 -13.69 9.78
C SER A 79 -6.17 -14.32 9.63
N GLY A 80 -6.29 -15.61 9.87
CA GLY A 80 -7.58 -16.32 9.86
C GLY A 80 -8.52 -15.88 10.97
N VAL A 81 -8.02 -15.66 12.19
CA VAL A 81 -8.84 -15.20 13.33
C VAL A 81 -9.30 -13.76 13.12
N MET A 82 -8.39 -12.85 12.73
CA MET A 82 -8.71 -11.45 12.49
C MET A 82 -9.64 -11.29 11.29
N GLY A 83 -9.36 -12.00 10.17
CA GLY A 83 -10.21 -12.01 9.00
C GLY A 83 -11.63 -12.55 9.29
N THR A 84 -11.72 -13.61 10.09
CA THR A 84 -13.02 -14.17 10.55
C THR A 84 -13.82 -13.14 11.36
N ALA A 85 -13.18 -12.44 12.29
CA ALA A 85 -13.81 -11.41 13.10
C ALA A 85 -14.31 -10.25 12.23
N PHE A 86 -13.50 -9.85 11.26
CA PHE A 86 -13.86 -8.81 10.29
C PHE A 86 -15.08 -9.21 9.44
N VAL A 87 -15.08 -10.43 8.87
CA VAL A 87 -16.21 -10.95 8.10
C VAL A 87 -17.51 -10.95 8.94
N LYS A 88 -17.46 -11.41 10.19
CA LYS A 88 -18.63 -11.41 11.08
C LYS A 88 -19.14 -10.00 11.35
N GLY A 89 -18.25 -9.06 11.68
CA GLY A 89 -18.65 -7.68 11.94
C GLY A 89 -19.26 -7.00 10.72
N LEU A 90 -18.69 -7.23 9.52
CA LEU A 90 -19.26 -6.71 8.28
C LEU A 90 -20.64 -7.28 7.97
N GLN A 91 -20.82 -8.59 8.10
CA GLN A 91 -22.05 -9.27 7.69
C GLN A 91 -23.19 -9.16 8.72
N GLY A 92 -22.85 -8.81 9.98
CA GLY A 92 -23.83 -8.72 11.07
C GLY A 92 -24.28 -10.08 11.60
N GLU A 93 -25.20 -10.06 12.57
CA GLU A 93 -25.61 -11.25 13.34
C GLU A 93 -27.04 -11.71 13.06
N ASP A 94 -27.77 -11.02 12.17
CA ASP A 94 -29.14 -11.43 11.85
C ASP A 94 -29.13 -12.78 11.08
N PRO A 95 -29.93 -13.77 11.50
CA PRO A 95 -29.89 -15.10 10.89
C PRO A 95 -30.44 -15.15 9.46
N ARG A 96 -31.19 -14.15 9.03
CA ARG A 96 -31.82 -14.06 7.72
C ARG A 96 -31.15 -13.06 6.79
N TYR A 97 -30.75 -11.92 7.33
CA TYR A 97 -30.22 -10.81 6.55
C TYR A 97 -28.75 -10.58 6.78
N LEU A 98 -28.04 -10.25 5.71
CA LEU A 98 -26.68 -9.71 5.77
C LEU A 98 -26.75 -8.18 5.92
N LYS A 99 -25.91 -7.62 6.79
CA LYS A 99 -25.76 -6.18 6.87
C LYS A 99 -25.09 -5.64 5.61
N ILE A 100 -23.92 -6.19 5.27
CA ILE A 100 -23.24 -6.03 3.98
C ILE A 100 -22.59 -7.36 3.59
N VAL A 101 -22.14 -7.50 2.34
CA VAL A 101 -21.37 -8.66 1.88
C VAL A 101 -19.90 -8.43 2.14
N SER A 102 -19.24 -9.37 2.80
CA SER A 102 -17.79 -9.42 2.94
C SER A 102 -17.19 -10.38 1.91
N THR A 103 -16.09 -9.96 1.27
CA THR A 103 -15.41 -10.70 0.21
C THR A 103 -13.92 -10.85 0.54
N PRO A 104 -13.53 -11.88 1.30
CA PRO A 104 -12.11 -12.19 1.50
C PRO A 104 -11.36 -12.32 0.18
N LYS A 105 -10.15 -11.74 0.10
CA LYS A 105 -9.36 -11.64 -1.14
C LYS A 105 -7.86 -11.78 -0.87
N HIS A 106 -7.06 -12.07 -1.86
CA HIS A 106 -7.33 -12.54 -3.23
C HIS A 106 -7.02 -14.04 -3.26
N PHE A 107 -7.96 -14.87 -3.63
CA PHE A 107 -7.86 -16.32 -3.54
C PHE A 107 -7.22 -16.88 -4.81
N VAL A 108 -5.92 -17.26 -4.78
CA VAL A 108 -4.98 -17.43 -3.66
C VAL A 108 -3.54 -17.10 -4.09
N ALA A 109 -2.65 -16.92 -3.12
CA ALA A 109 -1.22 -16.69 -3.33
C ALA A 109 -0.88 -15.45 -4.18
N ASN A 110 -1.66 -14.38 -4.04
CA ASN A 110 -1.36 -13.05 -4.55
C ASN A 110 -0.51 -12.31 -3.51
N ASN A 111 0.82 -12.24 -3.70
CA ASN A 111 1.77 -11.76 -2.70
C ASN A 111 2.92 -10.95 -3.31
N GLU A 112 2.69 -10.37 -4.47
CA GLU A 112 3.58 -9.45 -5.19
C GLU A 112 2.78 -8.57 -6.14
N GLU A 113 3.26 -7.36 -6.43
CA GLU A 113 2.59 -6.42 -7.32
C GLU A 113 3.26 -6.34 -8.70
N HIS A 114 4.59 -6.38 -8.75
CA HIS A 114 5.35 -6.15 -9.99
C HIS A 114 5.04 -7.14 -11.11
N ASN A 115 4.69 -8.40 -10.79
CA ASN A 115 4.33 -9.43 -11.76
C ASN A 115 2.91 -9.99 -11.58
N ARG A 116 2.06 -9.35 -10.78
CA ARG A 116 0.77 -9.89 -10.32
C ARG A 116 -0.13 -10.44 -11.41
N PHE A 117 -0.05 -9.89 -12.64
CA PHE A 117 -0.89 -10.29 -13.78
C PHE A 117 -0.38 -11.53 -14.53
N ILE A 118 0.89 -11.92 -14.33
CA ILE A 118 1.53 -13.06 -15.00
C ILE A 118 2.19 -14.03 -14.04
N CYS A 119 2.27 -13.68 -12.76
CA CYS A 119 2.87 -14.51 -11.72
C CYS A 119 2.23 -15.89 -11.68
N ASN A 120 3.04 -16.92 -11.50
CA ASN A 120 2.62 -18.32 -11.47
C ASN A 120 3.34 -19.09 -10.37
N PRO A 121 3.03 -18.86 -9.10
CA PRO A 121 3.61 -19.60 -8.00
C PRO A 121 3.45 -21.11 -8.13
N GLN A 122 4.55 -21.84 -7.98
CA GLN A 122 4.59 -23.30 -7.91
C GLN A 122 4.61 -23.70 -6.44
N ILE A 123 3.47 -24.11 -5.90
CA ILE A 123 3.27 -24.35 -4.47
C ILE A 123 2.71 -25.76 -4.27
N SER A 124 3.34 -26.55 -3.42
CA SER A 124 2.82 -27.88 -3.09
C SER A 124 1.46 -27.80 -2.38
N GLU A 125 0.60 -28.81 -2.55
CA GLU A 125 -0.70 -28.85 -1.85
C GLU A 125 -0.52 -28.80 -0.33
N LYS A 126 0.56 -29.37 0.21
CA LYS A 126 0.88 -29.28 1.64
C LYS A 126 1.06 -27.82 2.07
N GLN A 127 1.89 -27.05 1.36
CA GLN A 127 2.14 -25.64 1.67
C GLN A 127 0.88 -24.77 1.48
N LEU A 128 0.05 -25.09 0.47
CA LEU A 128 -1.25 -24.43 0.29
C LEU A 128 -2.12 -24.64 1.53
N ARG A 129 -2.25 -25.89 2.02
CA ARG A 129 -3.12 -26.23 3.15
C ARG A 129 -2.58 -25.78 4.51
N GLU A 130 -1.26 -25.65 4.65
CA GLU A 130 -0.63 -25.24 5.91
C GLU A 130 -0.44 -23.72 6.03
N TYR A 131 -0.28 -23.01 4.91
CA TYR A 131 0.07 -21.60 4.94
C TYR A 131 -0.88 -20.69 4.14
N TYR A 132 -1.12 -20.96 2.86
CA TYR A 132 -1.87 -20.04 2.00
C TYR A 132 -3.40 -20.13 2.14
N PHE A 133 -3.93 -21.30 2.51
CA PHE A 133 -5.38 -21.54 2.64
C PHE A 133 -5.98 -21.21 4.01
N PRO A 134 -5.31 -21.38 5.15
CA PRO A 134 -5.98 -21.38 6.45
C PRO A 134 -6.79 -20.11 6.74
N ALA A 135 -6.29 -18.93 6.37
CA ALA A 135 -6.99 -17.68 6.58
C ALA A 135 -8.30 -17.61 5.76
N PHE A 136 -8.28 -18.04 4.51
CA PHE A 136 -9.49 -18.13 3.67
C PHE A 136 -10.47 -19.18 4.19
N GLU A 137 -9.96 -20.37 4.53
CA GLU A 137 -10.79 -21.45 5.09
C GLU A 137 -11.53 -21.02 6.35
N MET A 138 -10.84 -20.29 7.25
CA MET A 138 -11.46 -19.75 8.46
C MET A 138 -12.52 -18.69 8.14
N CYS A 139 -12.27 -17.79 7.22
CA CYS A 139 -13.25 -16.80 6.77
C CYS A 139 -14.50 -17.48 6.17
N VAL A 140 -14.34 -18.56 5.42
CA VAL A 140 -15.45 -19.34 4.85
C VAL A 140 -16.18 -20.16 5.92
N LYS A 141 -15.45 -21.01 6.65
CA LYS A 141 -16.09 -21.98 7.58
C LYS A 141 -16.59 -21.34 8.86
N LYS A 142 -15.82 -20.43 9.46
CA LYS A 142 -16.12 -19.78 10.74
C LYS A 142 -16.75 -18.39 10.57
N GLY A 143 -16.31 -17.63 9.57
CA GLY A 143 -16.83 -16.30 9.24
C GLY A 143 -18.11 -16.34 8.41
N LYS A 144 -18.38 -17.45 7.69
CA LYS A 144 -19.50 -17.58 6.76
C LYS A 144 -19.51 -16.51 5.68
N ALA A 145 -18.33 -16.19 5.15
CA ALA A 145 -18.16 -15.21 4.09
C ALA A 145 -19.16 -15.45 2.94
N ALA A 146 -19.85 -14.39 2.53
CA ALA A 146 -20.90 -14.45 1.51
C ALA A 146 -20.33 -14.32 0.08
N SER A 147 -19.09 -13.92 -0.06
CA SER A 147 -18.36 -13.83 -1.33
C SER A 147 -16.89 -14.20 -1.13
N ILE A 148 -16.19 -14.54 -2.22
CA ILE A 148 -14.73 -14.71 -2.32
C ILE A 148 -14.27 -14.09 -3.63
N MET A 149 -13.14 -13.40 -3.62
CA MET A 149 -12.53 -12.84 -4.83
C MET A 149 -11.32 -13.68 -5.26
N THR A 150 -11.28 -14.05 -6.55
CA THR A 150 -10.13 -14.77 -7.12
C THR A 150 -8.94 -13.82 -7.31
N ALA A 151 -7.74 -14.37 -7.28
CA ALA A 151 -6.52 -13.62 -7.53
C ALA A 151 -6.22 -13.46 -9.04
N TYR A 152 -5.41 -12.46 -9.38
CA TYR A 152 -4.92 -12.26 -10.75
C TYR A 152 -3.97 -13.35 -11.22
N ASN A 153 -3.10 -13.83 -10.34
CA ASN A 153 -2.03 -14.78 -10.66
C ASN A 153 -2.55 -16.17 -11.05
N ALA A 154 -1.71 -16.94 -11.70
CA ALA A 154 -1.89 -18.37 -11.80
C ALA A 154 -1.42 -19.07 -10.51
N LEU A 155 -1.81 -20.30 -10.34
CA LEU A 155 -1.34 -21.23 -9.32
C LEU A 155 -1.09 -22.58 -9.98
N ASN A 156 0.17 -23.06 -9.93
CA ASN A 156 0.55 -24.34 -10.52
C ASN A 156 0.05 -24.46 -11.98
N ASP A 157 0.39 -23.46 -12.76
CA ASP A 157 0.09 -23.33 -14.20
C ASP A 157 -1.37 -23.04 -14.58
N VAL A 158 -2.27 -22.87 -13.61
CA VAL A 158 -3.69 -22.57 -13.87
C VAL A 158 -4.08 -21.22 -13.26
N PRO A 159 -4.50 -20.22 -14.06
CA PRO A 159 -4.98 -18.94 -13.54
C PRO A 159 -6.09 -19.11 -12.52
N CYS A 160 -6.00 -18.42 -11.37
CA CYS A 160 -6.94 -18.58 -10.26
C CYS A 160 -8.39 -18.34 -10.68
N THR A 161 -8.63 -17.43 -11.61
CA THR A 161 -9.96 -17.07 -12.13
C THR A 161 -10.70 -18.24 -12.78
N LEU A 162 -9.98 -19.21 -13.36
CA LEU A 162 -10.57 -20.39 -14.01
C LEU A 162 -10.11 -21.74 -13.39
N ASN A 163 -9.51 -21.70 -12.20
CA ASN A 163 -8.99 -22.90 -11.57
C ASN A 163 -10.12 -23.71 -10.90
N ALA A 164 -10.67 -24.68 -11.63
CA ALA A 164 -11.77 -25.53 -11.15
C ALA A 164 -11.40 -26.34 -9.89
N TRP A 165 -10.15 -26.80 -9.75
CA TRP A 165 -9.70 -27.46 -8.51
C TRP A 165 -9.82 -26.51 -7.32
N LEU A 166 -9.38 -25.26 -7.46
CA LEU A 166 -9.43 -24.25 -6.42
C LEU A 166 -10.87 -23.88 -6.07
N LEU A 167 -11.72 -23.59 -7.09
CA LEU A 167 -13.05 -23.01 -6.89
C LEU A 167 -14.11 -24.09 -6.60
N GLN A 168 -14.09 -25.23 -7.29
CA GLN A 168 -15.08 -26.28 -7.11
C GLN A 168 -14.67 -27.29 -6.03
N LYS A 169 -13.43 -27.83 -6.11
CA LYS A 169 -13.00 -28.87 -5.18
C LYS A 169 -12.69 -28.29 -3.80
N VAL A 170 -11.76 -27.34 -3.71
CA VAL A 170 -11.30 -26.79 -2.43
C VAL A 170 -12.38 -25.90 -1.81
N LEU A 171 -12.80 -24.85 -2.51
CA LEU A 171 -13.67 -23.83 -1.96
C LEU A 171 -15.09 -24.38 -1.69
N ARG A 172 -15.76 -24.97 -2.73
CA ARG A 172 -17.15 -25.39 -2.61
C ARG A 172 -17.32 -26.77 -1.96
N GLN A 173 -16.53 -27.77 -2.36
CA GLN A 173 -16.70 -29.14 -1.83
C GLN A 173 -16.05 -29.31 -0.46
N ASP A 174 -14.75 -28.98 -0.30
CA ASP A 174 -14.01 -29.26 0.94
C ASP A 174 -14.37 -28.26 2.06
N TRP A 175 -14.59 -26.98 1.71
CA TRP A 175 -14.93 -25.95 2.70
C TRP A 175 -16.42 -25.67 2.82
N GLY A 176 -17.23 -26.14 1.89
CA GLY A 176 -18.68 -25.98 1.91
C GLY A 176 -19.16 -24.56 1.62
N PHE A 177 -18.40 -23.80 0.83
CA PHE A 177 -18.76 -22.43 0.45
C PHE A 177 -20.07 -22.38 -0.34
N ARG A 178 -20.95 -21.46 0.01
CA ARG A 178 -22.30 -21.29 -0.58
C ARG A 178 -22.55 -19.88 -1.11
N GLY A 179 -21.57 -19.00 -1.01
CA GLY A 179 -21.63 -17.65 -1.56
C GLY A 179 -21.27 -17.61 -3.05
N TYR A 180 -21.10 -16.40 -3.57
CA TYR A 180 -20.64 -16.20 -4.95
C TYR A 180 -19.14 -15.95 -4.99
N VAL A 181 -18.54 -16.31 -6.12
CA VAL A 181 -17.13 -16.05 -6.46
C VAL A 181 -17.11 -14.90 -7.45
N VAL A 182 -16.36 -13.86 -7.13
CA VAL A 182 -16.11 -12.71 -8.01
C VAL A 182 -14.65 -12.72 -8.48
N SER A 183 -14.38 -12.26 -9.71
CA SER A 183 -13.00 -12.03 -10.15
C SER A 183 -12.44 -10.76 -9.50
N ASP A 184 -11.12 -10.67 -9.39
CA ASP A 184 -10.49 -9.36 -9.30
C ASP A 184 -10.71 -8.59 -10.62
N CYS A 185 -10.56 -7.25 -10.59
CA CYS A 185 -10.97 -6.39 -11.71
C CYS A 185 -10.18 -6.68 -12.99
N GLY A 186 -10.89 -6.98 -14.07
CA GLY A 186 -10.27 -7.38 -15.35
C GLY A 186 -9.68 -8.79 -15.37
N GLY A 187 -9.87 -9.59 -14.30
CA GLY A 187 -9.31 -10.94 -14.19
C GLY A 187 -9.57 -11.86 -15.39
N PRO A 188 -10.81 -11.98 -15.92
CA PRO A 188 -11.09 -12.77 -17.10
C PRO A 188 -10.37 -12.31 -18.37
N SER A 189 -10.17 -10.99 -18.58
CA SER A 189 -9.39 -10.46 -19.71
C SER A 189 -7.92 -10.87 -19.65
N LEU A 190 -7.34 -10.99 -18.46
CA LEU A 190 -5.95 -11.40 -18.29
C LEU A 190 -5.68 -12.82 -18.81
N LEU A 191 -6.70 -13.68 -18.85
CA LEU A 191 -6.57 -15.04 -19.42
C LEU A 191 -6.15 -15.01 -20.89
N VAL A 192 -6.57 -13.97 -21.62
CA VAL A 192 -6.21 -13.73 -23.02
C VAL A 192 -4.96 -12.83 -23.11
N ASN A 193 -4.96 -11.70 -22.41
CA ASN A 193 -4.03 -10.62 -22.64
C ASN A 193 -2.67 -10.82 -21.93
N ALA A 194 -2.66 -11.38 -20.72
CA ALA A 194 -1.47 -11.55 -19.89
C ALA A 194 -1.02 -13.01 -19.81
N HIS A 195 -1.84 -13.89 -19.26
CA HIS A 195 -1.50 -15.31 -19.12
C HIS A 195 -1.35 -16.06 -20.45
N LYS A 196 -1.97 -15.56 -21.53
CA LYS A 196 -2.00 -16.24 -22.83
C LYS A 196 -2.54 -17.68 -22.73
N TYR A 197 -3.38 -17.94 -21.72
CA TYR A 197 -3.91 -19.26 -21.42
C TYR A 197 -4.98 -19.71 -22.41
N VAL A 198 -5.77 -18.75 -22.89
CA VAL A 198 -6.79 -18.92 -23.93
C VAL A 198 -6.61 -17.91 -25.05
N LYS A 199 -7.23 -18.18 -26.22
CA LYS A 199 -7.07 -17.33 -27.39
C LYS A 199 -8.15 -16.28 -27.58
N THR A 200 -9.36 -16.51 -27.03
CA THR A 200 -10.52 -15.63 -27.23
C THR A 200 -11.23 -15.35 -25.91
N LYS A 201 -11.93 -14.23 -25.85
CA LYS A 201 -12.73 -13.83 -24.69
C LYS A 201 -13.93 -14.75 -24.47
N GLU A 202 -14.53 -15.31 -25.53
CA GLU A 202 -15.59 -16.33 -25.39
C GLU A 202 -15.08 -17.59 -24.68
N THR A 203 -13.86 -18.03 -25.02
CA THR A 203 -13.23 -19.16 -24.34
C THR A 203 -12.91 -18.81 -22.88
N ALA A 204 -12.43 -17.59 -22.61
CA ALA A 204 -12.20 -17.10 -21.26
C ALA A 204 -13.49 -17.11 -20.44
N ALA A 205 -14.60 -16.53 -20.95
CA ALA A 205 -15.89 -16.54 -20.29
C ALA A 205 -16.38 -17.96 -20.01
N THR A 206 -16.29 -18.84 -21.01
CA THR A 206 -16.73 -20.24 -20.90
C THR A 206 -15.99 -21.02 -19.82
N LEU A 207 -14.67 -20.95 -19.80
CA LEU A 207 -13.87 -21.69 -18.82
C LEU A 207 -14.01 -21.11 -17.42
N SER A 208 -14.12 -19.79 -17.29
CA SER A 208 -14.29 -19.13 -15.99
C SER A 208 -15.63 -19.50 -15.33
N ILE A 209 -16.77 -19.41 -16.05
CA ILE A 209 -18.07 -19.76 -15.47
C ILE A 209 -18.14 -21.25 -15.12
N LYS A 210 -17.61 -22.14 -15.98
CA LYS A 210 -17.55 -23.58 -15.71
C LYS A 210 -16.61 -23.94 -14.56
N ALA A 211 -15.58 -23.17 -14.34
CA ALA A 211 -14.72 -23.33 -13.17
C ALA A 211 -15.38 -22.86 -11.87
N GLY A 212 -16.45 -22.07 -11.94
CA GLY A 212 -17.21 -21.60 -10.78
C GLY A 212 -17.03 -20.13 -10.44
N LEU A 213 -16.56 -19.32 -11.38
CA LEU A 213 -16.61 -17.86 -11.29
C LEU A 213 -18.05 -17.40 -11.58
N ASP A 214 -18.70 -16.80 -10.58
CA ASP A 214 -20.11 -16.41 -10.68
C ASP A 214 -20.30 -14.97 -11.17
N LEU A 215 -19.35 -14.09 -10.91
CA LEU A 215 -19.43 -12.66 -11.20
C LEU A 215 -18.07 -12.13 -11.67
N GLU A 216 -18.09 -11.30 -12.67
CA GLU A 216 -16.94 -10.54 -13.13
C GLU A 216 -16.91 -9.14 -12.55
N CYS A 217 -15.71 -8.60 -12.29
CA CYS A 217 -15.49 -7.22 -11.86
C CYS A 217 -14.82 -6.40 -12.97
N GLY A 218 -15.45 -5.28 -13.35
CA GLY A 218 -14.84 -4.18 -14.08
C GLY A 218 -14.37 -4.47 -15.50
N ASP A 219 -14.92 -5.48 -16.17
CA ASP A 219 -14.46 -5.99 -17.45
C ASP A 219 -15.67 -6.28 -18.35
N ASP A 220 -15.45 -6.49 -19.61
CA ASP A 220 -16.45 -6.73 -20.64
C ASP A 220 -16.60 -8.22 -21.03
N VAL A 221 -15.90 -9.14 -20.36
CA VAL A 221 -15.84 -10.55 -20.79
C VAL A 221 -17.18 -11.25 -20.57
N TYR A 222 -17.80 -11.08 -19.40
CA TYR A 222 -19.14 -11.66 -19.15
C TYR A 222 -20.23 -10.86 -19.84
N ASP A 223 -20.16 -9.54 -19.81
CA ASP A 223 -21.20 -8.68 -20.40
C ASP A 223 -21.34 -8.92 -21.93
N GLU A 224 -20.23 -8.98 -22.64
CA GLU A 224 -20.20 -9.05 -24.10
C GLU A 224 -20.06 -10.49 -24.62
N TYR A 225 -19.12 -11.27 -24.06
CA TYR A 225 -18.69 -12.53 -24.67
C TYR A 225 -19.35 -13.77 -24.07
N LEU A 226 -19.92 -13.70 -22.85
CA LEU A 226 -20.67 -14.83 -22.29
C LEU A 226 -21.94 -15.12 -23.10
N LEU A 227 -22.65 -14.08 -23.55
CA LEU A 227 -23.82 -14.24 -24.42
C LEU A 227 -23.43 -14.85 -25.78
N ASN A 228 -22.27 -14.48 -26.33
CA ASN A 228 -21.77 -15.05 -27.57
C ASN A 228 -21.39 -16.53 -27.38
N ALA A 229 -20.73 -16.87 -26.27
CA ALA A 229 -20.41 -18.26 -25.91
C ALA A 229 -21.69 -19.11 -25.75
N TYR A 230 -22.73 -18.56 -25.11
CA TYR A 230 -24.02 -19.22 -24.97
C TYR A 230 -24.67 -19.51 -26.35
N LYS A 231 -24.72 -18.52 -27.25
CA LYS A 231 -25.25 -18.70 -28.60
C LYS A 231 -24.48 -19.75 -29.43
N GLN A 232 -23.20 -19.97 -29.10
CA GLN A 232 -22.35 -20.99 -29.70
C GLN A 232 -22.42 -22.34 -28.98
N TYR A 233 -23.32 -22.51 -28.01
CA TYR A 233 -23.49 -23.73 -27.20
C TYR A 233 -22.24 -24.13 -26.41
N MET A 234 -21.35 -23.16 -26.10
CA MET A 234 -20.17 -23.38 -25.26
C MET A 234 -20.52 -23.36 -23.77
N VAL A 235 -21.59 -22.67 -23.39
CA VAL A 235 -22.12 -22.52 -22.03
C VAL A 235 -23.58 -22.98 -22.03
N SER A 236 -24.00 -23.69 -21.00
CA SER A 236 -25.38 -24.19 -20.80
C SER A 236 -26.19 -23.26 -19.90
N ASP A 237 -27.54 -23.39 -19.95
CA ASP A 237 -28.45 -22.74 -19.00
C ASP A 237 -28.06 -23.05 -17.55
N ALA A 238 -27.70 -24.31 -17.26
CA ALA A 238 -27.30 -24.71 -15.92
C ALA A 238 -26.06 -24.00 -15.38
N ASP A 239 -25.08 -23.68 -16.24
CA ASP A 239 -23.90 -22.91 -15.87
C ASP A 239 -24.29 -21.48 -15.47
N ILE A 240 -25.14 -20.83 -16.29
CA ILE A 240 -25.64 -19.46 -16.05
C ILE A 240 -26.54 -19.42 -14.83
N ASP A 241 -27.50 -20.33 -14.72
CA ASP A 241 -28.43 -20.40 -13.58
C ASP A 241 -27.69 -20.59 -12.26
N SER A 242 -26.66 -21.44 -12.23
CA SER A 242 -25.83 -21.67 -11.05
C SER A 242 -25.15 -20.38 -10.59
N ALA A 243 -24.49 -19.66 -11.50
CA ALA A 243 -23.81 -18.40 -11.20
C ALA A 243 -24.80 -17.31 -10.74
N ALA A 244 -25.90 -17.15 -11.49
CA ALA A 244 -26.96 -16.20 -11.17
C ALA A 244 -27.61 -16.47 -9.80
N CYS A 245 -27.87 -17.75 -9.48
CA CYS A 245 -28.44 -18.14 -8.18
C CYS A 245 -27.53 -17.72 -7.01
N HIS A 246 -26.21 -17.89 -7.10
CA HIS A 246 -25.30 -17.48 -6.04
C HIS A 246 -25.32 -15.96 -5.81
N VAL A 247 -25.30 -15.17 -6.89
CA VAL A 247 -25.34 -13.70 -6.81
C VAL A 247 -26.70 -13.20 -6.30
N LEU A 248 -27.79 -13.73 -6.84
CA LEU A 248 -29.16 -13.36 -6.43
C LEU A 248 -29.44 -13.74 -4.98
N ALA A 249 -28.94 -14.90 -4.52
CA ALA A 249 -29.07 -15.30 -3.11
C ALA A 249 -28.40 -14.30 -2.17
N ALA A 250 -27.25 -13.75 -2.53
CA ALA A 250 -26.60 -12.69 -1.75
C ALA A 250 -27.45 -11.40 -1.72
N ARG A 251 -28.01 -10.99 -2.85
CA ARG A 251 -28.90 -9.83 -2.94
C ARG A 251 -30.19 -10.03 -2.12
N MET A 252 -30.77 -11.25 -2.13
CA MET A 252 -31.91 -11.59 -1.27
C MET A 252 -31.55 -11.48 0.22
N LYS A 253 -30.37 -12.00 0.62
CA LYS A 253 -29.90 -11.88 1.99
C LYS A 253 -29.59 -10.43 2.39
N LEU A 254 -29.21 -9.56 1.48
CA LEU A 254 -29.09 -8.12 1.73
C LEU A 254 -30.45 -7.44 1.95
N GLY A 255 -31.56 -8.14 1.68
CA GLY A 255 -32.92 -7.63 1.80
C GLY A 255 -33.31 -6.66 0.68
N MET A 256 -32.66 -6.73 -0.50
CA MET A 256 -32.89 -5.81 -1.61
C MET A 256 -34.27 -5.99 -2.25
N PHE A 257 -34.93 -7.13 -2.03
CA PHE A 257 -36.25 -7.47 -2.57
C PHE A 257 -37.35 -7.48 -1.49
N ASP A 258 -36.98 -7.27 -0.22
CA ASP A 258 -37.90 -7.23 0.90
C ASP A 258 -38.32 -5.79 1.25
N SER A 259 -39.45 -5.65 1.95
CA SER A 259 -39.83 -4.33 2.49
C SER A 259 -38.88 -3.91 3.62
N LYS A 260 -38.67 -2.59 3.77
CA LYS A 260 -37.77 -2.02 4.79
C LYS A 260 -38.10 -2.44 6.22
N GLU A 261 -39.39 -2.70 6.49
CA GLU A 261 -39.85 -3.10 7.82
C GLU A 261 -39.33 -4.47 8.23
N ARG A 262 -39.07 -5.37 7.26
CA ARG A 262 -38.57 -6.72 7.49
C ARG A 262 -37.05 -6.76 7.71
N ASN A 263 -36.32 -5.82 7.12
CA ASN A 263 -34.85 -5.78 7.20
C ASN A 263 -34.42 -4.95 8.42
N PRO A 264 -33.83 -5.56 9.47
CA PRO A 264 -33.42 -4.82 10.68
C PRO A 264 -32.39 -3.74 10.38
N TYR A 265 -31.56 -3.93 9.37
CA TYR A 265 -30.50 -3.01 8.99
C TYR A 265 -31.01 -1.77 8.21
N ALA A 266 -32.24 -1.82 7.68
CA ALA A 266 -32.87 -0.66 7.03
C ALA A 266 -33.18 0.49 8.01
N ARG A 267 -33.08 0.26 9.32
CA ARG A 267 -33.35 1.26 10.38
C ARG A 267 -32.08 1.98 10.86
N ILE A 268 -30.90 1.61 10.39
CA ILE A 268 -29.65 2.26 10.78
C ILE A 268 -29.66 3.69 10.23
N SER A 269 -29.57 4.65 11.16
CA SER A 269 -29.67 6.08 10.85
C SER A 269 -28.36 6.63 10.26
N PRO A 270 -28.40 7.58 9.30
CA PRO A 270 -27.20 8.31 8.87
C PRO A 270 -26.44 9.04 9.99
N SER A 271 -27.09 9.32 11.11
CA SER A 271 -26.46 9.96 12.28
C SER A 271 -25.38 9.13 12.96
N VAL A 272 -25.23 7.84 12.62
CA VAL A 272 -24.15 7.00 13.16
C VAL A 272 -22.81 7.30 12.48
N ILE A 273 -22.84 7.85 11.25
CA ILE A 273 -21.62 8.12 10.47
C ILE A 273 -20.77 9.16 11.20
N GLY A 274 -19.54 8.78 11.54
CA GLY A 274 -18.64 9.65 12.30
C GLY A 274 -19.11 10.01 13.71
N SER A 275 -20.04 9.25 14.29
CA SER A 275 -20.56 9.50 15.64
C SER A 275 -19.46 9.41 16.70
N LYS A 276 -19.71 10.03 17.87
CA LYS A 276 -18.76 9.97 19.01
C LYS A 276 -18.43 8.55 19.43
N ASP A 277 -19.41 7.64 19.40
CA ASP A 277 -19.21 6.23 19.73
C ASP A 277 -18.29 5.55 18.71
N HIS A 278 -18.45 5.86 17.42
CA HIS A 278 -17.58 5.36 16.35
C HIS A 278 -16.16 5.94 16.47
N GLN A 279 -16.04 7.23 16.81
CA GLN A 279 -14.76 7.88 17.07
C GLN A 279 -14.03 7.23 18.26
N GLN A 280 -14.77 6.85 19.31
CA GLN A 280 -14.19 6.14 20.46
C GLN A 280 -13.64 4.77 20.05
N VAL A 281 -14.34 4.04 19.18
CA VAL A 281 -13.84 2.75 18.64
C VAL A 281 -12.57 2.96 17.82
N ALA A 282 -12.51 4.04 17.02
CA ALA A 282 -11.31 4.38 16.27
C ALA A 282 -10.11 4.71 17.17
N LEU A 283 -10.36 5.45 18.26
CA LEU A 283 -9.33 5.75 19.25
C LEU A 283 -8.85 4.49 19.99
N ASP A 284 -9.78 3.63 20.42
CA ASP A 284 -9.42 2.37 21.08
C ASP A 284 -8.57 1.48 20.17
N ALA A 285 -8.96 1.37 18.89
CA ALA A 285 -8.19 0.62 17.89
C ALA A 285 -6.79 1.23 17.64
N ALA A 286 -6.72 2.56 17.55
CA ALA A 286 -5.45 3.25 17.37
C ALA A 286 -4.51 3.08 18.58
N ARG A 287 -5.04 3.10 19.81
CA ARG A 287 -4.27 2.85 21.03
C ARG A 287 -3.73 1.43 21.10
N GLU A 288 -4.61 0.45 20.87
CA GLU A 288 -4.23 -0.97 20.97
C GLU A 288 -3.24 -1.42 19.89
N CYS A 289 -3.21 -0.75 18.72
CA CYS A 289 -2.30 -1.13 17.63
C CYS A 289 -0.85 -0.65 17.85
N ILE A 290 -0.60 0.36 18.68
CA ILE A 290 0.73 0.94 18.85
C ILE A 290 1.68 -0.04 19.54
N VAL A 291 2.85 -0.26 18.91
CA VAL A 291 3.90 -1.16 19.40
C VAL A 291 5.07 -0.33 19.94
N LEU A 292 5.45 -0.54 21.19
CA LEU A 292 6.68 0.00 21.77
C LEU A 292 7.85 -0.91 21.41
N LEU A 293 8.63 -0.53 20.38
CA LEU A 293 9.78 -1.32 19.92
C LEU A 293 10.99 -1.18 20.85
N LYS A 294 11.19 0.02 21.41
CA LYS A 294 12.32 0.31 22.29
C LYS A 294 11.98 1.40 23.29
N ASN A 295 12.45 1.25 24.55
CA ASN A 295 12.36 2.27 25.59
C ASN A 295 13.54 2.15 26.55
N GLN A 296 14.67 2.77 26.22
CA GLN A 296 15.86 2.77 27.05
C GLN A 296 15.81 3.91 28.08
N LYS A 297 16.40 3.66 29.24
CA LYS A 297 16.54 4.64 30.33
C LYS A 297 15.20 5.24 30.80
N ASN A 298 14.10 4.54 30.58
CA ASN A 298 12.75 5.04 30.87
C ASN A 298 12.48 6.40 30.20
N MET A 299 12.86 6.54 28.93
CA MET A 299 12.60 7.73 28.12
C MET A 299 11.10 8.01 28.00
N LEU A 300 10.29 6.96 27.91
CA LEU A 300 8.83 7.00 27.97
C LEU A 300 8.33 6.36 29.29
N PRO A 301 7.21 6.84 29.85
CA PRO A 301 6.42 7.98 29.39
C PRO A 301 7.07 9.32 29.70
N LEU A 302 6.76 10.33 28.86
CA LEU A 302 7.15 11.72 29.08
C LEU A 302 6.35 12.31 30.25
N ASN A 303 7.03 13.07 31.11
CA ASN A 303 6.37 13.75 32.20
C ASN A 303 6.12 15.24 31.87
N VAL A 304 4.85 15.61 31.64
CA VAL A 304 4.44 16.97 31.28
C VAL A 304 4.90 18.02 32.28
N ASP A 305 4.93 17.71 33.58
CA ASP A 305 5.29 18.69 34.63
C ASP A 305 6.81 18.92 34.72
N LYS A 306 7.63 18.05 34.10
CA LYS A 306 9.09 18.19 34.03
C LYS A 306 9.59 18.66 32.65
N LEU A 307 8.80 18.51 31.61
CA LEU A 307 9.16 18.84 30.25
C LEU A 307 8.91 20.31 29.95
N LYS A 308 9.93 21.05 29.51
CA LYS A 308 9.81 22.48 29.17
C LYS A 308 9.51 22.71 27.71
N SER A 309 10.13 21.93 26.84
CA SER A 309 9.99 22.09 25.39
C SER A 309 10.13 20.77 24.65
N ILE A 310 9.38 20.64 23.57
CA ILE A 310 9.38 19.48 22.68
C ILE A 310 9.39 19.95 21.23
N ALA A 311 10.35 19.46 20.44
CA ALA A 311 10.34 19.60 18.99
C ALA A 311 9.54 18.45 18.39
N VAL A 312 8.63 18.76 17.47
CA VAL A 312 7.89 17.75 16.68
C VAL A 312 8.28 17.95 15.24
N VAL A 313 8.98 16.99 14.65
CA VAL A 313 9.57 17.05 13.32
C VAL A 313 9.31 15.76 12.55
N GLY A 314 9.54 15.77 11.25
CA GLY A 314 9.42 14.58 10.40
C GLY A 314 8.24 14.64 9.45
N ILE A 315 8.29 13.78 8.43
CA ILE A 315 7.35 13.79 7.29
C ILE A 315 5.88 13.60 7.70
N ASN A 316 5.64 12.77 8.69
CA ASN A 316 4.29 12.43 9.18
C ASN A 316 3.91 13.20 10.46
N ALA A 317 4.67 14.25 10.85
CA ALA A 317 4.42 14.97 12.09
C ALA A 317 3.11 15.77 12.07
N GLY A 318 2.88 16.54 11.01
CA GLY A 318 1.72 17.43 10.86
C GLY A 318 0.62 16.88 9.96
N THR A 319 0.79 15.69 9.41
CA THR A 319 -0.14 15.02 8.47
C THR A 319 -0.63 13.71 9.05
N CYS A 320 -1.77 13.23 8.54
CA CYS A 320 -2.30 11.90 8.85
C CYS A 320 -2.16 11.03 7.60
N GLU A 321 -1.31 10.03 7.65
CA GLU A 321 -1.18 9.03 6.60
C GLU A 321 -2.12 7.86 6.91
N PHE A 322 -2.97 7.50 5.95
CA PHE A 322 -3.96 6.44 6.10
C PHE A 322 -3.64 5.17 5.32
N GLY A 323 -2.63 5.24 4.42
CA GLY A 323 -2.32 4.15 3.49
C GLY A 323 -3.29 4.07 2.31
N ASP A 324 -3.08 3.04 1.49
CA ASP A 324 -3.92 2.79 0.31
C ASP A 324 -5.30 2.23 0.71
N TYR A 325 -6.30 2.37 -0.17
CA TYR A 325 -7.69 1.93 0.04
C TYR A 325 -8.37 2.48 1.30
N SER A 326 -7.84 3.56 1.87
CA SER A 326 -8.49 4.23 2.99
C SER A 326 -9.56 5.21 2.50
N GLY A 327 -10.69 5.26 3.22
CA GLY A 327 -11.71 6.27 3.01
C GLY A 327 -11.27 7.65 3.48
N ALA A 328 -11.99 8.69 3.06
CA ALA A 328 -11.82 10.04 3.60
C ALA A 328 -12.52 10.15 4.97
N PRO A 329 -11.87 10.74 5.99
CA PRO A 329 -12.51 10.98 7.28
C PRO A 329 -13.62 12.03 7.15
N VAL A 330 -14.71 11.85 7.91
CA VAL A 330 -15.82 12.83 7.95
C VAL A 330 -15.61 13.94 8.98
N ILE A 331 -14.62 13.75 9.86
CA ILE A 331 -14.16 14.76 10.82
C ILE A 331 -12.70 15.08 10.56
N GLU A 332 -12.22 16.21 11.07
CA GLU A 332 -10.79 16.54 10.98
C GLU A 332 -9.96 15.50 11.73
N PRO A 333 -9.03 14.81 11.07
CA PRO A 333 -8.21 13.79 11.69
C PRO A 333 -7.14 14.42 12.60
N VAL A 334 -6.75 13.70 13.65
CA VAL A 334 -5.76 14.18 14.61
C VAL A 334 -4.37 13.71 14.22
N SER A 335 -3.50 14.64 13.77
CA SER A 335 -2.09 14.37 13.52
C SER A 335 -1.31 14.18 14.81
N VAL A 336 -0.11 13.57 14.74
CA VAL A 336 0.76 13.40 15.93
C VAL A 336 1.09 14.75 16.58
N LEU A 337 1.38 15.77 15.79
CA LEU A 337 1.57 17.14 16.26
C LEU A 337 0.35 17.65 17.03
N GLN A 338 -0.84 17.48 16.47
CA GLN A 338 -2.06 17.96 17.11
C GLN A 338 -2.38 17.18 18.38
N GLY A 339 -2.16 15.86 18.38
CA GLY A 339 -2.32 15.02 19.59
C GLY A 339 -1.39 15.46 20.71
N ILE A 340 -0.11 15.70 20.41
CA ILE A 340 0.85 16.23 21.40
C ILE A 340 0.41 17.60 21.92
N LYS A 341 0.05 18.55 21.04
CA LYS A 341 -0.44 19.88 21.43
C LYS A 341 -1.66 19.79 22.34
N ASN A 342 -2.63 18.96 21.97
CA ASN A 342 -3.85 18.77 22.78
C ASN A 342 -3.51 18.23 24.17
N ARG A 343 -2.55 17.31 24.25
CA ARG A 343 -2.17 16.67 25.53
C ARG A 343 -1.40 17.57 26.46
N VAL A 344 -0.47 18.37 25.95
CA VAL A 344 0.39 19.20 26.80
C VAL A 344 -0.19 20.59 27.08
N GLY A 345 -1.10 21.07 26.22
CA GLY A 345 -1.67 22.42 26.31
C GLY A 345 -0.59 23.51 26.31
N GLU A 346 -0.75 24.50 27.18
CA GLU A 346 0.22 25.60 27.34
C GLU A 346 1.38 25.27 28.28
N LYS A 347 1.36 24.13 28.96
CA LYS A 347 2.37 23.74 29.96
C LYS A 347 3.75 23.48 29.33
N VAL A 348 3.81 23.02 28.10
CA VAL A 348 5.05 22.67 27.39
C VAL A 348 5.12 23.44 26.07
N LYS A 349 6.26 24.08 25.80
CA LYS A 349 6.50 24.73 24.50
C LYS A 349 6.65 23.67 23.40
N VAL A 350 5.69 23.57 22.49
CA VAL A 350 5.75 22.70 21.32
C VAL A 350 6.26 23.50 20.14
N VAL A 351 7.42 23.11 19.60
CA VAL A 351 8.01 23.70 18.40
C VAL A 351 7.84 22.72 17.24
N TYR A 352 7.12 23.13 16.23
CA TYR A 352 6.92 22.35 15.02
C TYR A 352 7.69 22.97 13.86
N ALA A 353 8.34 22.12 13.09
CA ALA A 353 8.88 22.49 11.80
C ALA A 353 8.34 21.53 10.72
N PRO A 354 7.73 22.07 9.67
CA PRO A 354 7.27 21.26 8.54
C PRO A 354 8.43 20.48 7.92
N TRP A 355 8.16 19.25 7.52
CA TRP A 355 9.12 18.46 6.77
C TRP A 355 9.41 19.14 5.44
N LYS A 356 10.69 19.36 5.17
CA LYS A 356 11.17 19.73 3.85
C LYS A 356 11.98 18.55 3.33
N SER A 357 11.43 17.86 2.35
CA SER A 357 12.13 16.77 1.68
C SER A 357 13.43 17.29 1.05
N ALA A 358 14.41 16.43 0.91
CA ALA A 358 15.53 16.70 0.01
C ALA A 358 15.03 17.04 -1.41
N ALA A 359 13.82 16.56 -1.79
CA ALA A 359 13.17 16.89 -3.04
C ALA A 359 12.61 18.32 -3.11
N ASP A 360 12.40 19.01 -1.98
CA ASP A 360 11.98 20.41 -2.01
C ASP A 360 13.10 21.29 -2.59
N GLY A 361 12.80 21.97 -3.69
CA GLY A 361 13.78 22.76 -4.47
C GLY A 361 14.54 21.93 -5.50
N LEU A 362 14.03 20.74 -5.88
CA LEU A 362 14.49 20.04 -7.07
C LEU A 362 14.10 20.82 -8.32
N GLU A 363 15.04 20.98 -9.22
CA GLU A 363 14.84 21.57 -10.54
C GLU A 363 15.34 20.60 -11.63
N LEU A 364 14.74 20.66 -12.81
CA LEU A 364 15.27 19.92 -13.96
C LEU A 364 16.70 20.40 -14.22
N ILE A 365 17.61 19.47 -14.47
CA ILE A 365 18.98 19.81 -14.84
C ILE A 365 18.93 20.50 -16.21
N GLN A 366 19.26 21.79 -16.23
CA GLN A 366 19.11 22.62 -17.43
C GLN A 366 20.17 22.29 -18.47
N GLY A 367 19.88 22.55 -19.74
CA GLY A 367 20.78 22.29 -20.85
C GLY A 367 22.12 23.00 -20.75
N GLU A 368 22.21 24.13 -20.03
CA GLU A 368 23.49 24.85 -19.74
C GLU A 368 24.48 24.00 -18.91
N ASN A 369 23.94 23.03 -18.13
CA ASN A 369 24.76 22.08 -17.38
C ASN A 369 25.19 20.86 -18.22
N PHE A 370 24.70 20.75 -19.44
CA PHE A 370 25.10 19.78 -20.45
C PHE A 370 25.67 20.49 -21.69
N PRO A 371 26.90 20.96 -21.64
CA PRO A 371 27.47 21.84 -22.69
C PRO A 371 27.51 21.24 -24.11
N GLU A 372 27.49 19.90 -24.21
CA GLU A 372 27.45 19.18 -25.49
C GLU A 372 26.05 18.54 -25.74
N GLY A 373 25.07 18.83 -24.86
CA GLY A 373 23.77 18.16 -24.80
C GLY A 373 23.88 16.70 -24.41
N LEU A 374 22.73 16.06 -24.24
CA LEU A 374 22.62 14.62 -23.99
C LEU A 374 22.40 13.87 -25.30
N THR A 375 23.06 12.74 -25.47
CA THR A 375 22.73 11.77 -26.50
C THR A 375 21.70 10.82 -25.93
N ALA A 376 20.48 10.80 -26.49
CA ALA A 376 19.41 9.90 -26.11
C ALA A 376 19.28 8.78 -27.13
N GLU A 377 19.39 7.54 -26.68
CA GLU A 377 19.27 6.30 -27.46
C GLU A 377 17.95 5.59 -27.06
N TYR A 378 17.02 5.45 -27.99
CA TYR A 378 15.71 4.86 -27.79
C TYR A 378 15.62 3.47 -28.39
N PHE A 379 15.26 2.48 -27.56
CA PHE A 379 15.16 1.07 -27.95
C PHE A 379 13.69 0.59 -27.87
N ASN A 380 13.30 -0.32 -28.76
CA ASN A 380 11.96 -0.95 -28.79
C ASN A 380 11.89 -2.20 -27.88
N ASN A 381 12.50 -2.17 -26.71
CA ASN A 381 12.52 -3.25 -25.73
C ASN A 381 12.98 -2.68 -24.37
N THR A 382 12.81 -3.44 -23.29
CA THR A 382 13.17 -3.02 -21.91
C THR A 382 14.64 -3.29 -21.53
N ARG A 383 15.48 -3.79 -22.46
CA ARG A 383 16.82 -4.30 -22.16
C ARG A 383 17.97 -3.45 -22.71
N LEU A 384 17.67 -2.31 -23.36
CA LEU A 384 18.66 -1.45 -24.02
C LEU A 384 19.45 -2.21 -25.14
N GLU A 385 18.79 -3.11 -25.86
CA GLU A 385 19.41 -3.99 -26.86
C GLU A 385 19.00 -3.62 -28.28
N GLY A 386 19.90 -3.90 -29.24
CA GLY A 386 19.65 -3.69 -30.67
C GLY A 386 20.12 -2.32 -31.16
N ILE A 387 19.57 -1.87 -32.28
CA ILE A 387 19.93 -0.59 -32.92
C ILE A 387 18.98 0.49 -32.41
N PRO A 388 19.44 1.48 -31.65
CA PRO A 388 18.59 2.55 -31.13
C PRO A 388 18.26 3.60 -32.21
N LYS A 389 17.15 4.30 -32.02
CA LYS A 389 16.97 5.62 -32.60
C LYS A 389 17.69 6.63 -31.73
N VAL A 390 18.48 7.53 -32.33
CA VAL A 390 19.34 8.45 -31.58
C VAL A 390 18.98 9.90 -31.87
N ARG A 391 18.88 10.73 -30.83
CA ARG A 391 18.74 12.19 -30.97
C ARG A 391 19.49 12.93 -29.86
N LYS A 392 19.67 14.24 -30.02
CA LYS A 392 20.19 15.12 -28.96
C LYS A 392 19.06 15.74 -28.15
N GLU A 393 19.24 15.78 -26.83
CA GLU A 393 18.32 16.38 -25.88
C GLU A 393 19.04 17.32 -24.91
N GLY A 394 18.31 18.30 -24.38
CA GLY A 394 18.88 19.29 -23.47
C GLY A 394 18.66 18.93 -21.98
N TRP A 395 17.78 18.00 -21.69
CA TRP A 395 17.41 17.55 -20.35
C TRP A 395 16.77 16.16 -20.39
N ILE A 396 16.62 15.52 -19.24
CA ILE A 396 15.87 14.28 -19.09
C ILE A 396 14.52 14.63 -18.46
N ASN A 397 13.49 14.72 -19.28
CA ASN A 397 12.10 14.97 -18.90
C ASN A 397 11.17 14.28 -19.91
N PHE A 398 11.09 12.96 -19.79
CA PHE A 398 10.31 12.11 -20.67
C PHE A 398 8.97 11.77 -20.01
N GLU A 399 7.86 12.24 -20.58
CA GLU A 399 6.50 12.03 -20.10
C GLU A 399 5.54 12.14 -21.29
N PRO A 400 5.53 11.14 -22.19
CA PRO A 400 4.80 11.23 -23.47
C PRO A 400 3.29 11.42 -23.32
N ALA A 401 2.68 10.95 -22.23
CA ALA A 401 1.25 11.16 -21.98
C ALA A 401 0.86 12.65 -21.86
N ASN A 402 1.81 13.50 -21.41
CA ASN A 402 1.61 14.93 -21.21
C ASN A 402 2.25 15.79 -22.33
N GLN A 403 2.73 15.17 -23.40
CA GLN A 403 3.38 15.86 -24.52
C GLN A 403 2.63 15.63 -25.82
N ALA A 404 2.86 16.47 -26.82
CA ALA A 404 2.34 16.24 -28.16
C ALA A 404 2.89 14.92 -28.74
N PRO A 405 2.09 14.14 -29.50
CA PRO A 405 2.55 12.91 -30.11
C PRO A 405 3.84 13.10 -30.91
N ASP A 406 4.89 12.38 -30.55
CA ASP A 406 6.17 12.38 -31.27
C ASP A 406 6.36 11.07 -32.03
N PRO A 407 6.30 11.07 -33.38
CA PRO A 407 6.46 9.85 -34.17
C PRO A 407 7.86 9.24 -34.09
N PHE A 408 8.83 9.96 -33.53
CA PHE A 408 10.18 9.43 -33.28
C PHE A 408 10.18 8.42 -32.12
N LEU A 409 9.30 8.59 -31.15
CA LEU A 409 9.30 7.79 -29.92
C LEU A 409 8.78 6.37 -30.19
N PRO A 410 9.45 5.32 -29.65
CA PRO A 410 8.89 3.99 -29.64
C PRO A 410 7.65 3.93 -28.73
N LYS A 411 6.76 3.00 -29.00
CA LYS A 411 5.68 2.62 -28.08
C LYS A 411 6.23 1.64 -27.02
N SER A 412 5.61 1.60 -25.85
CA SER A 412 5.91 0.57 -24.86
C SER A 412 5.73 -0.85 -25.43
N PRO A 413 6.62 -1.80 -25.07
CA PRO A 413 7.75 -1.66 -24.16
C PRO A 413 8.94 -0.91 -24.80
N LEU A 414 9.55 -0.03 -24.04
CA LEU A 414 10.70 0.75 -24.51
C LEU A 414 11.80 0.87 -23.43
N SER A 415 13.00 1.23 -23.86
CA SER A 415 14.03 1.72 -22.95
C SER A 415 14.82 2.85 -23.57
N ILE A 416 15.40 3.68 -22.71
CA ILE A 416 16.14 4.87 -23.13
C ILE A 416 17.45 4.92 -22.35
N ARG A 417 18.55 5.26 -23.05
CA ARG A 417 19.82 5.62 -22.43
C ARG A 417 20.19 7.04 -22.82
N TRP A 418 20.42 7.90 -21.82
CA TRP A 418 20.99 9.22 -22.00
C TRP A 418 22.44 9.21 -21.56
N THR A 419 23.32 9.77 -22.39
CA THR A 419 24.73 9.95 -22.06
C THR A 419 25.16 11.37 -22.39
N GLY A 420 26.01 11.95 -21.54
CA GLY A 420 26.53 13.29 -21.74
C GLY A 420 27.51 13.74 -20.66
N LYS A 421 28.05 14.94 -20.83
CA LYS A 421 28.92 15.57 -19.85
C LYS A 421 28.12 16.54 -19.00
N LEU A 422 28.09 16.29 -17.70
CA LEU A 422 27.51 17.18 -16.71
C LEU A 422 28.58 18.15 -16.21
N LYS A 423 28.30 19.45 -16.20
CA LYS A 423 29.20 20.48 -15.72
C LYS A 423 28.51 21.37 -14.69
N PRO A 424 28.67 21.10 -13.39
CA PRO A 424 28.09 21.91 -12.33
C PRO A 424 28.66 23.34 -12.32
N THR A 425 27.84 24.31 -11.95
CA THR A 425 28.24 25.73 -11.83
C THR A 425 28.68 26.10 -10.43
N ILE A 426 28.36 25.32 -9.41
CA ILE A 426 28.68 25.55 -7.99
C ILE A 426 29.34 24.29 -7.44
N SER A 427 30.36 24.45 -6.57
CA SER A 427 30.93 23.32 -5.83
C SER A 427 30.12 23.01 -4.59
N GLY A 428 29.94 21.71 -4.28
CA GLY A 428 29.29 21.24 -3.06
C GLY A 428 28.42 20.00 -3.29
N ARG A 429 27.56 19.72 -2.30
CA ARG A 429 26.72 18.54 -2.29
C ARG A 429 25.47 18.77 -3.13
N TYR A 430 25.38 18.03 -4.23
CA TYR A 430 24.20 17.94 -5.07
C TYR A 430 23.35 16.75 -4.65
N THR A 431 22.03 16.88 -4.66
CA THR A 431 21.10 15.76 -4.52
C THR A 431 20.42 15.55 -5.87
N PHE A 432 20.70 14.41 -6.51
CA PHE A 432 20.00 13.97 -7.70
C PHE A 432 18.73 13.26 -7.32
N SER A 433 17.69 13.43 -8.12
CA SER A 433 16.42 12.74 -8.00
C SER A 433 15.98 12.24 -9.38
N PHE A 434 15.74 10.93 -9.49
CA PHE A 434 15.21 10.34 -10.69
C PHE A 434 13.78 9.89 -10.42
N THR A 435 12.81 10.53 -11.07
CA THR A 435 11.41 10.08 -11.07
C THR A 435 11.20 9.17 -12.25
N SER A 436 10.75 7.95 -12.04
CA SER A 436 10.48 6.98 -13.10
C SER A 436 9.20 6.17 -12.84
N ASP A 437 8.54 5.76 -13.92
CA ASP A 437 7.57 4.65 -13.94
C ASP A 437 8.24 3.52 -14.71
N ASP A 438 8.33 2.37 -14.08
CA ASP A 438 9.29 1.29 -14.25
C ASP A 438 10.74 1.72 -13.98
N GLY A 439 11.72 0.92 -14.40
CA GLY A 439 13.07 0.96 -13.86
C GLY A 439 13.95 2.09 -14.34
N CYS A 440 14.79 2.60 -13.44
CA CYS A 440 15.81 3.59 -13.77
C CYS A 440 17.18 3.27 -13.16
N ARG A 441 18.23 3.86 -13.74
CA ARG A 441 19.60 3.87 -13.24
C ARG A 441 20.29 5.20 -13.50
N LEU A 442 21.13 5.61 -12.57
CA LEU A 442 21.97 6.79 -12.73
C LEU A 442 23.43 6.44 -12.41
N ARG A 443 24.34 6.81 -13.31
CA ARG A 443 25.78 6.73 -13.12
C ARG A 443 26.44 8.10 -13.31
N ILE A 444 27.40 8.38 -12.45
CA ILE A 444 28.29 9.54 -12.60
C ILE A 444 29.74 9.01 -12.55
N ASN A 445 30.54 9.27 -13.60
CA ASN A 445 31.90 8.74 -13.75
C ASN A 445 31.97 7.22 -13.50
N ASP A 446 31.08 6.44 -14.15
CA ASP A 446 30.93 4.98 -14.01
C ASP A 446 30.48 4.47 -12.64
N GLN A 447 30.41 5.33 -11.61
CA GLN A 447 29.85 4.97 -10.32
C GLN A 447 28.32 4.88 -10.41
N LEU A 448 27.76 3.71 -10.13
CA LEU A 448 26.31 3.49 -10.03
C LEU A 448 25.81 4.16 -8.75
N LEU A 449 24.96 5.17 -8.90
CA LEU A 449 24.42 5.97 -7.80
C LEU A 449 22.97 5.65 -7.49
N ILE A 450 22.17 5.38 -8.52
CA ILE A 450 20.78 4.89 -8.41
C ILE A 450 20.70 3.60 -9.21
N ASP A 451 20.17 2.55 -8.61
CA ASP A 451 19.87 1.27 -9.25
C ASP A 451 18.48 0.79 -8.82
N ALA A 452 17.46 1.24 -9.53
CA ALA A 452 16.08 0.86 -9.37
C ALA A 452 15.58 0.15 -10.64
N TRP A 453 16.35 -0.84 -11.15
CA TRP A 453 16.08 -1.54 -12.40
C TRP A 453 15.09 -2.70 -12.20
N ASN A 454 13.90 -2.36 -11.75
CA ASN A 454 12.76 -3.27 -11.56
C ASN A 454 11.45 -2.57 -11.96
N GLY A 455 10.42 -3.34 -12.30
CA GLY A 455 9.12 -2.78 -12.63
C GLY A 455 8.42 -2.21 -11.40
N HIS A 456 7.98 -0.97 -11.47
CA HIS A 456 7.23 -0.26 -10.42
C HIS A 456 6.37 0.86 -11.02
N SER A 457 5.35 1.29 -10.31
CA SER A 457 4.63 2.53 -10.62
C SER A 457 5.53 3.74 -10.31
N VAL A 458 5.09 4.95 -10.68
CA VAL A 458 5.84 6.19 -10.46
C VAL A 458 6.50 6.23 -9.08
N ALA A 459 7.83 6.24 -9.06
CA ALA A 459 8.66 6.34 -7.87
C ALA A 459 9.70 7.45 -8.02
N ILE A 460 10.30 7.86 -6.91
CA ILE A 460 11.35 8.88 -6.86
C ILE A 460 12.54 8.31 -6.11
N ASP A 461 13.64 8.10 -6.82
CA ASP A 461 14.91 7.66 -6.25
C ASP A 461 15.87 8.85 -6.13
N SER A 462 16.51 9.00 -4.99
CA SER A 462 17.39 10.14 -4.73
C SER A 462 18.74 9.73 -4.14
N VAL A 463 19.79 10.45 -4.55
CA VAL A 463 21.15 10.24 -4.07
C VAL A 463 21.89 11.56 -3.98
N SER A 464 22.80 11.71 -3.01
CA SER A 464 23.63 12.90 -2.89
C SER A 464 25.10 12.59 -3.17
N ILE A 465 25.77 13.50 -3.91
CA ILE A 465 27.19 13.40 -4.27
C ILE A 465 27.84 14.80 -4.23
N GLU A 466 29.12 14.85 -3.87
CA GLU A 466 29.91 16.08 -3.94
C GLU A 466 30.41 16.31 -5.37
N LEU A 467 30.13 17.50 -5.93
CA LEU A 467 30.61 17.93 -7.24
C LEU A 467 31.38 19.25 -7.15
N GLU A 468 32.34 19.44 -8.07
CA GLU A 468 33.16 20.62 -8.15
C GLU A 468 32.71 21.51 -9.31
N ALA A 469 32.57 22.82 -9.06
CA ALA A 469 32.21 23.80 -10.09
C ALA A 469 33.18 23.77 -11.29
N GLY A 470 32.60 23.74 -12.48
CA GLY A 470 33.36 23.76 -13.73
C GLY A 470 34.02 22.45 -14.14
N LYS A 471 34.04 21.44 -13.27
CA LYS A 471 34.57 20.10 -13.58
C LYS A 471 33.54 19.31 -14.39
N GLU A 472 34.00 18.58 -15.38
CA GLU A 472 33.16 17.73 -16.20
C GLU A 472 33.06 16.33 -15.60
N TYR A 473 31.81 15.79 -15.55
CA TYR A 473 31.49 14.49 -15.07
C TYR A 473 30.73 13.72 -16.17
N GLN A 474 31.11 12.48 -16.42
CA GLN A 474 30.36 11.63 -17.34
C GLN A 474 29.04 11.22 -16.68
N LEU A 475 27.91 11.56 -17.29
CA LEU A 475 26.59 11.16 -16.85
C LEU A 475 26.05 10.08 -17.80
N GLN A 476 25.53 9.01 -17.23
CA GLN A 476 24.70 8.01 -17.91
C GLN A 476 23.44 7.78 -17.09
N ALA A 477 22.30 8.03 -17.70
CA ALA A 477 20.99 7.70 -17.15
C ALA A 477 20.32 6.66 -18.04
N GLU A 478 19.72 5.65 -17.44
CA GLU A 478 19.00 4.58 -18.13
C GLU A 478 17.59 4.47 -17.57
N TYR A 479 16.65 4.12 -18.42
CA TYR A 479 15.24 4.00 -18.10
C TYR A 479 14.61 2.90 -18.96
N TYR A 480 13.63 2.19 -18.41
CA TYR A 480 12.71 1.40 -19.23
C TYR A 480 11.27 1.54 -18.77
N ASP A 481 10.36 1.36 -19.70
CA ASP A 481 8.93 1.25 -19.50
C ASP A 481 8.42 -0.04 -20.15
N ASN A 482 7.65 -0.81 -19.40
CA ASN A 482 7.09 -2.08 -19.85
C ASN A 482 5.58 -1.98 -20.17
N ARG A 483 4.95 -0.83 -19.88
CA ARG A 483 3.51 -0.55 -20.00
C ARG A 483 3.28 0.81 -20.64
N ASP A 484 2.02 1.23 -20.73
CA ASP A 484 1.62 2.43 -21.48
C ASP A 484 1.77 3.78 -20.73
N TYR A 485 2.32 3.81 -19.51
CA TYR A 485 2.46 5.04 -18.70
C TYR A 485 3.92 5.32 -18.37
N ALA A 486 4.60 5.95 -19.33
CA ALA A 486 6.04 6.19 -19.23
C ALA A 486 6.38 7.54 -18.59
N ILE A 487 7.22 7.54 -17.55
CA ILE A 487 7.79 8.75 -16.94
C ILE A 487 9.27 8.53 -16.66
N ALA A 488 10.14 9.47 -17.10
CA ALA A 488 11.53 9.56 -16.69
C ALA A 488 11.94 11.02 -16.54
N LYS A 489 12.17 11.49 -15.31
CA LYS A 489 12.62 12.87 -15.01
C LYS A 489 13.86 12.85 -14.14
N LEU A 490 14.94 13.46 -14.60
CA LEU A 490 16.15 13.65 -13.80
C LEU A 490 16.24 15.12 -13.34
N GLN A 491 16.18 15.27 -12.04
CA GLN A 491 16.23 16.56 -11.36
C GLN A 491 17.42 16.59 -10.40
N TRP A 492 17.81 17.77 -9.98
CA TRP A 492 18.76 17.94 -8.91
C TRP A 492 18.42 19.10 -7.98
N LYS A 493 18.98 19.05 -6.78
CA LYS A 493 19.05 20.18 -5.86
C LYS A 493 20.48 20.68 -5.86
N VAL A 494 20.63 21.94 -6.20
CA VAL A 494 21.94 22.62 -6.27
C VAL A 494 22.39 23.04 -4.86
N PRO A 495 23.68 22.92 -4.50
CA PRO A 495 24.19 23.42 -3.23
C PRO A 495 23.90 24.91 -3.06
N GLN A 496 23.46 25.32 -1.87
CA GLN A 496 23.35 26.74 -1.54
C GLN A 496 24.74 27.34 -1.28
N ALA A 497 25.03 28.46 -1.87
CA ALA A 497 26.30 29.18 -1.66
C ALA A 497 26.41 29.69 -0.21
N GLY A 498 27.34 29.15 0.57
CA GLY A 498 27.61 29.52 1.96
C GLY A 498 28.16 28.35 2.77
N LYS A 499 28.86 28.61 3.89
CA LYS A 499 29.25 27.59 4.87
C LYS A 499 28.05 27.18 5.72
N ALA A 500 27.01 26.63 5.08
CA ALA A 500 25.91 26.04 5.82
C ALA A 500 26.39 24.78 6.53
N THR A 501 26.14 24.65 7.82
CA THR A 501 26.27 23.36 8.52
C THR A 501 25.26 22.39 7.93
N ARG A 502 25.51 21.07 8.03
CA ARG A 502 24.52 20.05 7.57
C ARG A 502 23.13 20.25 8.21
N LEU A 503 23.11 20.78 9.43
CA LEU A 503 21.87 21.10 10.14
C LEU A 503 21.12 22.30 9.50
N ASP A 504 21.85 23.26 8.89
CA ASP A 504 21.23 24.39 8.19
C ASP A 504 20.47 23.96 6.93
N LEU A 505 20.81 22.78 6.35
CA LEU A 505 20.08 22.21 5.22
C LEU A 505 18.64 21.82 5.60
N TYR A 506 18.41 21.53 6.89
CA TYR A 506 17.08 21.20 7.40
C TYR A 506 16.33 22.43 7.97
N GLY A 507 16.92 23.62 7.88
CA GLY A 507 16.31 24.91 8.17
C GLY A 507 15.62 24.97 9.54
N GLU A 508 14.30 25.17 9.51
CA GLU A 508 13.50 25.30 10.73
C GLU A 508 13.50 24.03 11.61
N ALA A 509 13.59 22.84 10.99
CA ALA A 509 13.64 21.58 11.74
C ALA A 509 14.94 21.44 12.53
N GLY A 510 16.08 21.79 11.94
CA GLY A 510 17.36 21.81 12.64
C GLY A 510 17.36 22.78 13.81
N LYS A 511 16.78 23.98 13.64
CA LYS A 511 16.61 24.96 14.70
C LYS A 511 15.71 24.44 15.83
N ALA A 512 14.54 23.89 15.48
CA ALA A 512 13.62 23.33 16.48
C ALA A 512 14.29 22.26 17.35
N VAL A 513 15.06 21.35 16.74
CA VAL A 513 15.80 20.29 17.42
C VAL A 513 16.85 20.84 18.38
N SER A 514 17.57 21.89 17.98
CA SER A 514 18.62 22.50 18.84
C SER A 514 18.08 23.29 20.01
N GLU A 515 16.86 23.83 19.91
CA GLU A 515 16.24 24.68 20.93
C GLU A 515 15.37 23.90 21.95
N CYS A 516 15.06 22.64 21.68
CA CYS A 516 14.15 21.86 22.54
C CYS A 516 14.87 20.78 23.35
N GLU A 517 14.32 20.45 24.54
CA GLU A 517 14.86 19.42 25.44
C GLU A 517 14.66 18.00 24.89
N THR A 518 13.53 17.77 24.22
CA THR A 518 13.13 16.47 23.68
C THR A 518 12.66 16.63 22.24
N VAL A 519 12.94 15.65 21.43
CA VAL A 519 12.52 15.61 20.03
C VAL A 519 11.60 14.42 19.79
N VAL A 520 10.46 14.64 19.18
CA VAL A 520 9.61 13.59 18.59
C VAL A 520 9.76 13.67 17.09
N ALA A 521 10.47 12.70 16.52
CA ALA A 521 10.69 12.57 15.09
C ALA A 521 9.68 11.57 14.51
N VAL A 522 8.68 12.06 13.76
CA VAL A 522 7.61 11.25 13.16
C VAL A 522 8.02 10.90 11.74
N MET A 523 8.61 9.73 11.59
CA MET A 523 9.24 9.25 10.36
C MET A 523 8.44 8.09 9.77
N GLY A 524 8.75 7.69 8.55
CA GLY A 524 8.10 6.53 7.96
C GLY A 524 7.95 6.62 6.45
N ILE A 525 7.03 5.84 5.96
CA ILE A 525 6.69 5.77 4.53
C ILE A 525 5.19 6.07 4.34
N ASN A 526 4.75 6.11 3.11
CA ASN A 526 3.36 6.41 2.77
C ASN A 526 2.95 5.70 1.47
N LYS A 527 1.74 5.95 1.00
CA LYS A 527 1.21 5.34 -0.23
C LYS A 527 1.97 5.67 -1.52
N SER A 528 2.96 6.58 -1.51
CA SER A 528 3.84 6.78 -2.66
C SER A 528 4.97 5.73 -2.73
N ILE A 529 5.16 4.96 -1.65
CA ILE A 529 6.23 3.96 -1.52
C ILE A 529 5.67 2.54 -1.45
N GLU A 530 4.53 2.34 -0.78
CA GLU A 530 3.87 1.04 -0.66
C GLU A 530 2.37 1.16 -0.91
N ARG A 531 1.87 0.44 -1.91
CA ARG A 531 0.46 0.40 -2.29
C ARG A 531 0.18 -0.70 -3.32
N GLU A 532 -1.05 -0.84 -3.73
CA GLU A 532 -1.40 -1.64 -4.91
C GLU A 532 -0.66 -1.15 -6.17
N GLY A 533 -0.14 -2.11 -6.93
CA GLY A 533 0.65 -1.87 -8.13
C GLY A 533 2.10 -1.47 -7.87
N GLN A 534 2.54 -1.40 -6.61
CA GLN A 534 3.89 -0.95 -6.26
C GLN A 534 4.48 -1.72 -5.09
N ASP A 535 5.46 -2.59 -5.40
CA ASP A 535 6.30 -3.24 -4.41
C ASP A 535 7.45 -2.32 -3.96
N ARG A 536 7.97 -2.59 -2.76
CA ARG A 536 9.16 -1.92 -2.23
C ARG A 536 10.41 -2.65 -2.71
N TYR A 537 11.40 -1.92 -3.15
CA TYR A 537 12.72 -2.47 -3.48
C TYR A 537 13.69 -2.45 -2.29
N ASP A 538 13.40 -1.66 -1.25
CA ASP A 538 14.17 -1.57 -0.01
C ASP A 538 13.22 -1.55 1.20
N ILE A 539 13.71 -2.04 2.34
CA ILE A 539 12.98 -2.03 3.61
C ILE A 539 13.47 -0.95 4.57
N GLN A 540 14.41 -0.11 4.15
CA GLN A 540 14.91 1.00 4.96
C GLN A 540 13.96 2.20 4.89
N LEU A 541 14.10 3.12 5.85
CA LEU A 541 13.55 4.47 5.68
C LEU A 541 14.19 5.14 4.45
N PRO A 542 13.50 6.04 3.74
CA PRO A 542 14.07 6.87 2.71
C PRO A 542 15.39 7.53 3.14
N ALA A 543 16.32 7.67 2.21
CA ALA A 543 17.68 8.11 2.52
C ALA A 543 17.74 9.48 3.20
N ASP A 544 16.90 10.42 2.76
CA ASP A 544 16.77 11.76 3.35
C ASP A 544 16.30 11.73 4.81
N GLN A 545 15.39 10.83 5.15
CA GLN A 545 14.93 10.63 6.52
C GLN A 545 16.02 10.01 7.40
N ARG A 546 16.78 9.04 6.87
CA ARG A 546 17.91 8.43 7.59
C ARG A 546 19.01 9.45 7.89
N GLU A 547 19.40 10.24 6.89
CA GLU A 547 20.38 11.31 7.04
C GLU A 547 19.91 12.34 8.06
N PHE A 548 18.66 12.77 7.98
CA PHE A 548 18.08 13.70 8.93
C PHE A 548 18.18 13.20 10.36
N LEU A 549 17.73 11.95 10.63
CA LEU A 549 17.81 11.35 11.96
C LEU A 549 19.26 11.31 12.49
N GLN A 550 20.22 10.96 11.64
CA GLN A 550 21.64 10.91 12.01
C GLN A 550 22.20 12.30 12.34
N GLU A 551 21.80 13.33 11.59
CA GLU A 551 22.28 14.70 11.84
C GLU A 551 21.63 15.30 13.09
N ILE A 552 20.33 15.15 13.30
CA ILE A 552 19.67 15.68 14.50
C ILE A 552 20.12 14.96 15.77
N TYR A 553 20.47 13.66 15.69
CA TYR A 553 21.01 12.91 16.82
C TYR A 553 22.33 13.48 17.34
N LYS A 554 23.19 14.01 16.46
CA LYS A 554 24.46 14.65 16.85
C LYS A 554 24.24 15.92 17.66
N VAL A 555 23.08 16.57 17.48
CA VAL A 555 22.73 17.84 18.14
C VAL A 555 21.92 17.60 19.41
N ASN A 556 20.95 16.69 19.33
CA ASN A 556 20.09 16.36 20.46
C ASN A 556 19.83 14.84 20.48
N PRO A 557 20.47 14.10 21.40
CA PRO A 557 20.27 12.64 21.48
C PRO A 557 18.97 12.23 22.19
N ASN A 558 18.21 13.17 22.75
CA ASN A 558 16.94 12.90 23.42
C ASN A 558 15.80 12.81 22.39
N ILE A 559 15.89 11.82 21.50
CA ILE A 559 14.96 11.61 20.39
C ILE A 559 14.04 10.42 20.69
N ILE A 560 12.76 10.63 20.47
CA ILE A 560 11.75 9.59 20.35
C ILE A 560 11.39 9.49 18.86
N VAL A 561 11.55 8.32 18.26
CA VAL A 561 11.09 8.08 16.89
C VAL A 561 9.71 7.46 16.93
N VAL A 562 8.76 8.05 16.21
CA VAL A 562 7.45 7.48 15.92
C VAL A 562 7.45 7.07 14.46
N LEU A 563 7.36 5.76 14.21
CA LEU A 563 7.29 5.20 12.87
C LEU A 563 5.85 5.13 12.40
N VAL A 564 5.58 5.71 11.23
CA VAL A 564 4.31 5.62 10.51
C VAL A 564 4.57 4.88 9.20
N ALA A 565 4.20 3.60 9.14
CA ALA A 565 4.46 2.71 8.02
C ALA A 565 3.53 1.50 8.07
N GLY A 566 3.08 1.02 6.92
CA GLY A 566 2.20 -0.15 6.85
C GLY A 566 2.93 -1.49 6.74
N SER A 567 4.26 -1.49 6.61
CA SER A 567 5.10 -2.69 6.56
C SER A 567 6.33 -2.53 7.44
N SER A 568 7.11 -3.62 7.62
CA SER A 568 8.32 -3.57 8.43
C SER A 568 9.40 -2.69 7.82
N LEU A 569 10.15 -2.03 8.68
CA LEU A 569 11.30 -1.19 8.35
C LEU A 569 12.57 -1.74 8.99
N ALA A 570 13.69 -1.69 8.28
CA ALA A 570 14.99 -1.98 8.89
C ALA A 570 15.38 -0.82 9.84
N VAL A 571 15.39 -1.12 11.12
CA VAL A 571 15.59 -0.12 12.19
C VAL A 571 16.98 -0.19 12.84
N ASN A 572 17.95 -0.86 12.25
CA ASN A 572 19.25 -1.19 12.85
C ASN A 572 19.93 0.02 13.48
N TRP A 573 20.14 1.09 12.71
CA TRP A 573 20.78 2.30 13.24
C TRP A 573 19.95 2.96 14.34
N MET A 574 18.62 2.98 14.19
CA MET A 574 17.72 3.52 15.23
C MET A 574 17.75 2.68 16.49
N ASP A 575 17.82 1.35 16.36
CA ASP A 575 17.94 0.46 17.52
C ASP A 575 19.26 0.67 18.30
N GLU A 576 20.35 0.94 17.60
CA GLU A 576 21.64 1.22 18.25
C GLU A 576 21.67 2.59 18.97
N HIS A 577 21.07 3.63 18.38
CA HIS A 577 21.29 5.02 18.77
C HIS A 577 20.09 5.69 19.45
N ILE A 578 18.87 5.42 19.00
CA ILE A 578 17.65 6.11 19.46
C ILE A 578 17.15 5.48 20.78
N PRO A 579 16.92 6.27 21.83
CA PRO A 579 16.51 5.74 23.13
C PRO A 579 15.07 5.21 23.18
N ALA A 580 14.15 5.75 22.37
CA ALA A 580 12.76 5.26 22.31
C ALA A 580 12.26 5.21 20.88
N ILE A 581 11.63 4.08 20.51
CA ILE A 581 11.06 3.84 19.19
C ILE A 581 9.65 3.28 19.37
N VAL A 582 8.69 3.96 18.77
CA VAL A 582 7.27 3.59 18.76
C VAL A 582 6.84 3.34 17.32
N ASN A 583 6.20 2.21 17.04
CA ASN A 583 5.59 1.94 15.75
C ASN A 583 4.07 2.16 15.83
N ALA A 584 3.56 3.13 15.10
CA ALA A 584 2.16 3.51 15.08
C ALA A 584 1.38 2.94 13.87
N TRP A 585 2.05 2.26 12.93
CA TRP A 585 1.47 1.79 11.65
C TRP A 585 0.88 2.96 10.86
N TYR A 586 -0.22 2.74 10.12
CA TYR A 586 -1.12 3.79 9.65
C TYR A 586 -2.31 3.84 10.61
N PRO A 587 -2.31 4.75 11.60
CA PRO A 587 -3.11 4.58 12.81
C PRO A 587 -4.54 5.15 12.72
N GLY A 588 -5.01 5.53 11.51
CA GLY A 588 -6.34 6.08 11.31
C GLY A 588 -6.53 7.52 11.83
N GLU A 589 -7.78 8.00 11.81
CA GLU A 589 -8.11 9.41 12.08
C GLU A 589 -7.88 9.86 13.53
N GLN A 590 -7.80 8.92 14.50
CA GLN A 590 -7.49 9.20 15.91
C GLN A 590 -6.02 8.89 16.27
N GLY A 591 -5.19 8.63 15.26
CA GLY A 591 -3.82 8.18 15.44
C GLY A 591 -2.96 9.13 16.27
N GLY A 592 -3.08 10.44 16.06
CA GLY A 592 -2.31 11.43 16.82
C GLY A 592 -2.68 11.48 18.30
N THR A 593 -3.97 11.32 18.64
CA THR A 593 -4.42 11.20 20.04
C THR A 593 -3.81 9.94 20.67
N ALA A 594 -3.90 8.79 19.98
CA ALA A 594 -3.38 7.52 20.50
C ALA A 594 -1.85 7.55 20.70
N VAL A 595 -1.11 8.14 19.76
CA VAL A 595 0.35 8.32 19.90
C VAL A 595 0.67 9.21 21.09
N ALA A 596 -0.03 10.34 21.27
CA ALA A 596 0.18 11.21 22.43
C ALA A 596 -0.12 10.47 23.73
N ASP A 597 -1.21 9.69 23.82
CA ASP A 597 -1.56 8.91 25.00
C ASP A 597 -0.43 7.91 25.39
N VAL A 598 0.19 7.28 24.40
CA VAL A 598 1.34 6.39 24.65
C VAL A 598 2.57 7.18 25.07
N LEU A 599 2.89 8.30 24.39
CA LEU A 599 4.08 9.09 24.70
C LEU A 599 4.03 9.67 26.13
N PHE A 600 2.85 10.05 26.60
CA PHE A 600 2.67 10.67 27.93
C PHE A 600 2.16 9.70 29.01
N GLY A 601 1.95 8.43 28.68
CA GLY A 601 1.60 7.38 29.64
C GLY A 601 0.11 7.32 30.02
N ASP A 602 -0.77 7.98 29.29
CA ASP A 602 -2.22 7.87 29.47
C ASP A 602 -2.74 6.51 28.96
N TYR A 603 -1.98 5.85 28.09
CA TYR A 603 -2.20 4.49 27.64
C TYR A 603 -0.89 3.68 27.60
N ASN A 604 -0.89 2.48 28.17
CA ASN A 604 0.25 1.57 28.10
C ASN A 604 0.24 0.82 26.77
N PRO A 605 1.27 0.97 25.90
CA PRO A 605 1.26 0.37 24.56
C PRO A 605 1.10 -1.15 24.63
N ALA A 606 0.04 -1.66 24.00
CA ALA A 606 -0.36 -3.06 24.06
C ALA A 606 -0.12 -3.82 22.76
N GLY A 607 0.21 -3.14 21.66
CA GLY A 607 0.42 -3.73 20.36
C GLY A 607 1.56 -4.76 20.33
N ARG A 608 1.42 -5.75 19.45
CA ARG A 608 2.42 -6.81 19.19
C ARG A 608 2.65 -6.89 17.70
N LEU A 609 3.90 -7.11 17.29
CA LEU A 609 4.23 -7.24 15.86
C LEU A 609 3.51 -8.44 15.23
N PRO A 610 2.74 -8.24 14.16
CA PRO A 610 2.12 -9.32 13.39
C PRO A 610 3.01 -9.82 12.25
N LEU A 611 4.22 -9.28 12.11
CA LEU A 611 5.20 -9.62 11.10
C LEU A 611 6.62 -9.36 11.60
N THR A 612 7.59 -10.01 10.95
CA THR A 612 9.00 -9.92 11.29
C THR A 612 9.63 -8.62 10.79
N TYR A 613 10.51 -8.04 11.61
CA TYR A 613 11.38 -6.93 11.26
C TYR A 613 12.76 -7.48 10.92
N TYR A 614 13.17 -7.33 9.65
CA TYR A 614 14.44 -7.82 9.14
C TYR A 614 15.53 -6.76 9.24
N LYS A 615 16.79 -7.18 9.41
CA LYS A 615 17.94 -6.29 9.41
C LYS A 615 18.32 -5.84 8.01
N SER A 616 18.20 -6.73 7.02
CA SER A 616 18.47 -6.45 5.61
C SER A 616 17.69 -7.39 4.70
N LEU A 617 17.66 -7.06 3.41
CA LEU A 617 17.10 -7.95 2.37
C LEU A 617 18.00 -9.14 2.06
N ASP A 618 19.29 -9.10 2.44
CA ASP A 618 20.27 -10.17 2.18
C ASP A 618 19.91 -11.47 2.91
N GLU A 619 19.07 -11.38 3.94
CA GLU A 619 18.60 -12.53 4.74
C GLU A 619 17.37 -13.21 4.12
N LEU A 620 16.82 -12.65 3.04
CA LEU A 620 15.59 -13.13 2.42
C LEU A 620 15.88 -13.93 1.15
N PRO A 621 15.08 -14.98 0.87
CA PRO A 621 15.09 -15.62 -0.44
C PRO A 621 14.60 -14.65 -1.52
N PRO A 622 14.76 -15.01 -2.81
CA PRO A 622 14.21 -14.23 -3.92
C PRO A 622 12.72 -13.89 -3.71
N PHE A 623 12.29 -12.73 -4.14
CA PHE A 623 10.94 -12.24 -3.88
C PHE A 623 9.86 -13.11 -4.52
N ASP A 624 10.14 -13.64 -5.69
CA ASP A 624 9.29 -14.55 -6.49
C ASP A 624 9.35 -16.02 -6.02
N ASP A 625 10.19 -16.37 -5.01
CA ASP A 625 10.20 -17.72 -4.44
C ASP A 625 9.10 -17.88 -3.39
N TYR A 626 8.05 -18.64 -3.74
CA TYR A 626 6.89 -18.91 -2.89
C TYR A 626 7.06 -20.12 -1.97
N ASP A 627 8.23 -20.77 -1.99
CA ASP A 627 8.52 -21.89 -1.11
C ASP A 627 8.81 -21.41 0.31
N ILE A 628 7.85 -21.58 1.22
CA ILE A 628 7.94 -21.14 2.61
C ILE A 628 9.00 -21.91 3.43
N THR A 629 9.56 -23.02 2.90
CA THR A 629 10.60 -23.80 3.60
C THR A 629 12.01 -23.24 3.42
N LYS A 630 12.21 -22.22 2.61
CA LYS A 630 13.50 -21.67 2.22
C LYS A 630 13.90 -20.40 2.95
N GLY A 631 13.81 -20.38 4.26
CA GLY A 631 14.40 -19.29 5.06
C GLY A 631 13.51 -18.07 5.28
N ARG A 632 12.19 -18.20 5.13
CA ARG A 632 11.23 -17.23 5.64
C ARG A 632 10.88 -17.54 7.10
N THR A 633 10.16 -16.64 7.77
CA THR A 633 9.78 -16.81 9.18
C THR A 633 8.77 -17.94 9.40
N TYR A 634 8.13 -18.40 8.34
CA TYR A 634 7.26 -19.57 8.34
C TYR A 634 7.76 -20.66 7.43
#